data_c7fd3278ff0cca3abdee0552c7f10666
#
_entry.id   c7fd3278ff0cca3abdee0552c7f10666
#
_cell.length_a   1.000
_cell.length_b   1.000
_cell.length_c   1.000
_cell.angle_alpha   90.00
_cell.angle_beta   90.00
_cell.angle_gamma   90.00
#
_symmetry.space_group_name_H-M   'P 1'
#
loop_
_entity.id
_entity.type
_entity.pdbx_description
1 polymer ?
#
loop_
_entity_poly.entity_id
_entity_poly.type
_entity_poly.pdbx_seq_one_letter_code
_entity_poly.pdbx_strand_id
1 'polypeptide(L)'
;ALQQIMPKSKRKINIGVSDIENIVAKLARIPSRQVNSDDKSQLQNLEKDLKLGVFGQDNAVDSLSTAIKLSRSGLSPVEQPMGSFLFAGPTGVGKTEICKQLSRIMGVKLLRFDMSEYMERHSISKLIGSPPGYVGYDEGGLLTEAVNSNPYAVLLLDEIEKAHPDIFNLLLQVMDHGMLTDANGREVDFRNVILVMT
;
A
#
# COMPACT_ATOMS: atom_id res chain seq x y z
N ALA A 1 -12.22 -4.16 39.70
CA ALA A 1 -13.61 -4.07 40.16
C ALA A 1 -13.96 -2.64 40.64
N LEU A 2 -13.08 -1.91 41.32
CA LEU A 2 -13.33 -0.53 41.81
C LEU A 2 -13.37 0.54 40.69
N GLN A 3 -12.72 0.31 39.55
CA GLN A 3 -12.72 1.26 38.42
C GLN A 3 -14.07 1.36 37.68
N GLN A 4 -14.95 0.37 37.80
CA GLN A 4 -16.26 0.39 37.16
C GLN A 4 -17.30 1.24 37.94
N ILE A 5 -17.06 1.49 39.18
CA ILE A 5 -17.99 2.21 40.09
C ILE A 5 -17.75 3.72 40.10
N MET A 6 -16.57 4.18 39.64
CA MET A 6 -16.26 5.61 39.58
C MET A 6 -16.91 6.28 38.35
N PRO A 7 -17.52 7.49 38.52
CA PRO A 7 -18.01 8.27 37.38
C PRO A 7 -16.88 8.53 36.38
N LYS A 8 -17.19 8.50 35.10
CA LYS A 8 -16.21 8.65 34.00
C LYS A 8 -15.28 9.87 34.17
N SER A 9 -15.75 10.95 34.76
CA SER A 9 -14.99 12.19 35.01
C SER A 9 -13.92 12.08 36.12
N LYS A 10 -13.94 11.03 36.94
CA LYS A 10 -12.99 10.83 38.05
C LYS A 10 -12.05 9.64 37.85
N ARG A 11 -12.12 8.96 36.69
CA ARG A 11 -11.24 7.83 36.38
C ARG A 11 -9.85 8.38 36.03
N LYS A 12 -8.84 7.99 36.76
CA LYS A 12 -7.44 8.23 36.36
C LYS A 12 -7.16 7.37 35.12
N ILE A 13 -6.88 8.01 34.00
CA ILE A 13 -6.42 7.36 32.81
C ILE A 13 -4.91 7.35 32.86
N ASN A 14 -4.30 6.19 33.01
CA ASN A 14 -2.85 6.04 32.86
C ASN A 14 -2.53 5.98 31.37
N ILE A 15 -1.81 6.97 30.89
CA ILE A 15 -1.31 6.99 29.50
C ILE A 15 0.02 6.24 29.50
N GLY A 16 0.06 5.12 28.83
CA GLY A 16 1.27 4.32 28.64
C GLY A 16 2.01 4.72 27.36
N VAL A 17 3.21 4.18 27.17
CA VAL A 17 4.01 4.37 25.95
C VAL A 17 3.22 3.92 24.71
N SER A 18 2.52 2.79 24.79
CA SER A 18 1.70 2.25 23.70
C SER A 18 0.54 3.18 23.29
N ASP A 19 -0.01 3.97 24.21
CA ASP A 19 -1.07 4.92 23.87
C ASP A 19 -0.51 6.10 23.06
N ILE A 20 0.68 6.56 23.41
CA ILE A 20 1.40 7.62 22.71
C ILE A 20 1.81 7.10 21.30
N GLU A 21 2.39 5.92 21.23
CA GLU A 21 2.76 5.27 19.95
C GLU A 21 1.55 5.15 19.00
N ASN A 22 0.41 4.73 19.52
CA ASN A 22 -0.82 4.61 18.73
C ASN A 22 -1.34 5.99 18.25
N ILE A 23 -1.20 7.03 19.04
CA ILE A 23 -1.62 8.40 18.64
C ILE A 23 -0.65 8.92 17.56
N VAL A 24 0.65 8.76 17.78
CA VAL A 24 1.68 9.18 16.81
C VAL A 24 1.48 8.42 15.48
N ALA A 25 1.27 7.11 15.54
CA ALA A 25 0.98 6.30 14.36
C ALA A 25 -0.24 6.82 13.58
N LYS A 26 -1.33 7.14 14.28
CA LYS A 26 -2.52 7.72 13.65
C LYS A 26 -2.27 9.09 13.03
N LEU A 27 -1.54 9.96 13.70
CA LEU A 27 -1.23 11.30 13.19
C LEU A 27 -0.29 11.25 11.98
N ALA A 28 0.70 10.38 12.03
CA ALA A 28 1.67 10.16 10.93
C ALA A 28 1.13 9.25 9.82
N ARG A 29 -0.07 8.69 9.97
CA ARG A 29 -0.67 7.69 9.06
C ARG A 29 0.22 6.45 8.87
N ILE A 30 1.04 6.13 9.88
CA ILE A 30 1.91 4.95 9.91
C ILE A 30 1.10 3.78 10.51
N PRO A 31 1.16 2.57 9.96
CA PRO A 31 0.57 1.40 10.58
C PRO A 31 1.09 1.21 12.00
N SER A 32 0.21 1.02 12.99
CA SER A 32 0.59 0.89 14.40
C SER A 32 1.57 -0.25 14.66
N ARG A 33 1.56 -1.28 13.81
CA ARG A 33 2.52 -2.40 13.86
C ARG A 33 3.95 -2.02 13.50
N GLN A 34 4.16 -0.91 12.76
CA GLN A 34 5.50 -0.45 12.37
C GLN A 34 6.18 0.42 13.44
N VAL A 35 5.45 0.87 14.43
CA VAL A 35 5.98 1.69 15.52
C VAL A 35 6.50 0.82 16.68
N ASN A 36 6.06 -0.45 16.75
CA ASN A 36 6.46 -1.38 17.80
C ASN A 36 7.69 -2.20 17.38
N SER A 37 8.46 -2.65 18.36
CA SER A 37 9.65 -3.52 18.19
C SER A 37 9.39 -4.87 17.48
N ASP A 38 8.13 -5.18 17.18
CA ASP A 38 7.71 -6.41 16.51
C ASP A 38 7.94 -6.42 14.98
N ASP A 39 8.27 -5.27 14.36
CA ASP A 39 8.46 -5.18 12.90
C ASP A 39 9.58 -6.10 12.40
N LYS A 40 10.66 -6.22 13.18
CA LYS A 40 11.78 -7.11 12.86
C LYS A 40 11.38 -8.59 12.87
N SER A 41 10.59 -9.01 13.85
CA SER A 41 10.11 -10.40 13.95
C SER A 41 9.10 -10.74 12.86
N GLN A 42 8.23 -9.78 12.48
CA GLN A 42 7.28 -9.94 11.38
C GLN A 42 8.00 -10.08 10.04
N LEU A 43 9.01 -9.26 9.78
CA LEU A 43 9.82 -9.36 8.56
C LEU A 43 10.61 -10.67 8.49
N GLN A 44 11.11 -11.16 9.62
CA GLN A 44 11.79 -12.47 9.67
C GLN A 44 10.84 -13.60 9.30
N ASN A 45 9.60 -13.57 9.78
CA ASN A 45 8.60 -14.61 9.56
C ASN A 45 7.76 -14.41 8.29
N LEU A 46 7.89 -13.27 7.59
CA LEU A 46 7.07 -12.88 6.43
C LEU A 46 6.95 -14.00 5.40
N GLU A 47 8.07 -14.59 5.01
CA GLU A 47 8.12 -15.67 4.04
C GLU A 47 7.34 -16.90 4.51
N LYS A 48 7.58 -17.33 5.76
CA LYS A 48 6.88 -18.47 6.36
C LYS A 48 5.38 -18.23 6.43
N ASP A 49 4.98 -17.05 6.88
CA ASP A 49 3.57 -16.72 7.06
C ASP A 49 2.84 -16.60 5.70
N LEU A 50 3.52 -16.08 4.66
CA LEU A 50 2.99 -16.08 3.30
C LEU A 50 2.82 -17.50 2.75
N LYS A 51 3.79 -18.39 2.94
CA LYS A 51 3.72 -19.80 2.50
C LYS A 51 2.61 -20.59 3.20
N LEU A 52 2.21 -20.18 4.39
CA LEU A 52 1.05 -20.78 5.08
C LEU A 52 -0.30 -20.38 4.43
N GLY A 53 -0.36 -19.22 3.79
CA GLY A 53 -1.58 -18.72 3.15
C GLY A 53 -1.65 -18.90 1.64
N VAL A 54 -0.51 -19.12 0.97
CA VAL A 54 -0.39 -19.24 -0.49
C VAL A 54 0.39 -20.50 -0.84
N PHE A 55 -0.26 -21.44 -1.51
CA PHE A 55 0.34 -22.72 -1.83
C PHE A 55 0.84 -22.79 -3.27
N GLY A 56 1.99 -23.44 -3.48
CA GLY A 56 2.54 -23.70 -4.82
C GLY A 56 3.12 -22.49 -5.53
N GLN A 57 3.42 -21.40 -4.80
CA GLN A 57 4.03 -20.16 -5.31
C GLN A 57 5.30 -19.79 -4.55
N ASP A 58 6.06 -20.77 -4.09
CA ASP A 58 7.23 -20.57 -3.23
C ASP A 58 8.22 -19.58 -3.83
N ASN A 59 8.57 -19.71 -5.10
CA ASN A 59 9.53 -18.83 -5.77
C ASN A 59 9.06 -17.37 -5.78
N ALA A 60 7.77 -17.13 -6.03
CA ALA A 60 7.20 -15.79 -6.01
C ALA A 60 7.20 -15.20 -4.59
N VAL A 61 6.84 -16.01 -3.59
CA VAL A 61 6.85 -15.62 -2.18
C VAL A 61 8.27 -15.31 -1.71
N ASP A 62 9.26 -16.12 -2.08
CA ASP A 62 10.66 -15.92 -1.70
C ASP A 62 11.23 -14.63 -2.29
N SER A 63 10.97 -14.38 -3.59
CA SER A 63 11.40 -13.17 -4.27
C SER A 63 10.76 -11.91 -3.65
N LEU A 64 9.45 -11.96 -3.42
CA LEU A 64 8.69 -10.89 -2.79
C LEU A 64 9.19 -10.58 -1.37
N SER A 65 9.34 -11.61 -0.55
CA SER A 65 9.80 -11.47 0.84
C SER A 65 11.22 -10.92 0.92
N THR A 66 12.11 -11.38 0.04
CA THR A 66 13.50 -10.91 -0.03
C THR A 66 13.55 -9.43 -0.41
N ALA A 67 12.82 -9.00 -1.44
CA ALA A 67 12.79 -7.61 -1.87
C ALA A 67 12.23 -6.68 -0.79
N ILE A 68 11.17 -7.09 -0.09
CA ILE A 68 10.60 -6.31 1.03
C ILE A 68 11.62 -6.21 2.19
N LYS A 69 12.30 -7.31 2.55
CA LYS A 69 13.35 -7.30 3.59
C LYS A 69 14.50 -6.38 3.22
N LEU A 70 14.95 -6.37 1.96
CA LEU A 70 16.01 -5.47 1.47
C LEU A 70 15.58 -4.02 1.54
N SER A 71 14.38 -3.69 1.07
CA SER A 71 13.84 -2.34 1.12
C SER A 71 13.75 -1.81 2.56
N ARG A 72 13.23 -2.61 3.47
CA ARG A 72 13.12 -2.26 4.89
C ARG A 72 14.45 -2.14 5.62
N SER A 73 15.49 -2.80 5.14
CA SER A 73 16.85 -2.66 5.69
C SER A 73 17.59 -1.41 5.20
N GLY A 74 16.94 -0.58 4.35
CA GLY A 74 17.55 0.63 3.79
C GLY A 74 18.56 0.37 2.67
N LEU A 75 18.58 -0.84 2.10
CA LEU A 75 19.50 -1.21 1.00
C LEU A 75 18.89 -0.92 -0.39
N SER A 76 17.64 -0.50 -0.46
CA SER A 76 16.99 -0.06 -1.70
C SER A 76 17.12 1.44 -1.91
N PRO A 77 17.06 1.93 -3.16
CA PRO A 77 17.05 3.37 -3.44
C PRO A 77 15.90 4.08 -2.69
N VAL A 78 16.22 5.24 -2.11
CA VAL A 78 15.25 6.00 -1.28
C VAL A 78 14.10 6.59 -2.12
N GLU A 79 14.35 6.81 -3.40
CA GLU A 79 13.43 7.47 -4.34
C GLU A 79 12.52 6.48 -5.09
N GLN A 80 12.44 5.22 -4.66
CA GLN A 80 11.63 4.20 -5.30
C GLN A 80 10.58 3.64 -4.34
N PRO A 81 9.49 3.03 -4.86
CA PRO A 81 8.56 2.25 -4.05
C PRO A 81 9.27 1.17 -3.24
N MET A 82 8.66 0.72 -2.15
CA MET A 82 9.19 -0.37 -1.32
C MET A 82 9.47 -1.64 -2.13
N GLY A 83 8.72 -1.85 -3.20
CA GLY A 83 8.94 -2.89 -4.22
C GLY A 83 7.92 -2.77 -5.33
N SER A 84 8.34 -3.11 -6.55
CA SER A 84 7.47 -3.17 -7.73
C SER A 84 7.55 -4.56 -8.34
N PHE A 85 6.43 -5.25 -8.43
CA PHE A 85 6.36 -6.65 -8.84
C PHE A 85 5.36 -6.84 -9.98
N LEU A 86 5.74 -7.63 -10.97
CA LEU A 86 4.86 -8.10 -12.02
C LEU A 86 4.63 -9.61 -11.85
N PHE A 87 3.41 -10.00 -11.51
CA PHE A 87 3.03 -11.41 -11.37
C PHE A 87 2.39 -11.90 -12.67
N ALA A 88 3.19 -12.49 -13.54
CA ALA A 88 2.73 -13.12 -14.76
C ALA A 88 2.31 -14.58 -14.52
N GLY A 89 1.20 -15.00 -15.10
CA GLY A 89 0.72 -16.39 -15.01
C GLY A 89 -0.79 -16.50 -15.27
N PRO A 90 -1.30 -17.73 -15.44
CA PRO A 90 -2.71 -17.96 -15.73
C PRO A 90 -3.63 -17.52 -14.58
N THR A 91 -4.92 -17.40 -14.89
CA THR A 91 -5.93 -17.06 -13.89
C THR A 91 -6.04 -18.16 -12.83
N GLY A 92 -6.31 -17.78 -11.58
CA GLY A 92 -6.55 -18.74 -10.49
C GLY A 92 -5.32 -19.27 -9.77
N VAL A 93 -4.09 -18.91 -10.17
CA VAL A 93 -2.84 -19.39 -9.54
C VAL A 93 -2.49 -18.67 -8.23
N GLY A 94 -3.30 -17.74 -7.75
CA GLY A 94 -3.12 -17.10 -6.44
C GLY A 94 -2.48 -15.71 -6.46
N LYS A 95 -2.32 -15.04 -7.63
CA LYS A 95 -1.70 -13.71 -7.74
C LYS A 95 -2.34 -12.67 -6.80
N THR A 96 -3.66 -12.55 -6.85
CA THR A 96 -4.42 -11.64 -5.97
C THR A 96 -4.38 -12.08 -4.51
N GLU A 97 -4.32 -13.40 -4.24
CA GLU A 97 -4.28 -13.92 -2.87
C GLU A 97 -2.97 -13.58 -2.17
N ILE A 98 -1.83 -13.62 -2.87
CA ILE A 98 -0.54 -13.17 -2.32
C ILE A 98 -0.66 -11.72 -1.82
N CYS A 99 -1.28 -10.82 -2.59
CA CYS A 99 -1.46 -9.41 -2.20
C CYS A 99 -2.34 -9.26 -0.95
N LYS A 100 -3.41 -10.06 -0.85
CA LYS A 100 -4.29 -10.07 0.32
C LYS A 100 -3.57 -10.56 1.57
N GLN A 101 -2.85 -11.67 1.47
CA GLN A 101 -2.09 -12.22 2.59
C GLN A 101 -0.96 -11.26 3.01
N LEU A 102 -0.23 -10.69 2.05
CA LEU A 102 0.80 -9.70 2.30
C LEU A 102 0.26 -8.49 3.07
N SER A 103 -0.84 -7.89 2.61
CA SER A 103 -1.46 -6.75 3.28
C SER A 103 -1.91 -7.08 4.70
N ARG A 104 -2.44 -8.30 4.92
CA ARG A 104 -2.88 -8.79 6.23
C ARG A 104 -1.70 -8.99 7.19
N ILE A 105 -0.62 -9.64 6.73
CA ILE A 105 0.57 -9.91 7.53
C ILE A 105 1.25 -8.60 7.90
N MET A 106 1.43 -7.69 6.94
CA MET A 106 2.05 -6.39 7.19
C MET A 106 1.15 -5.40 7.94
N GLY A 107 -0.15 -5.71 8.09
CA GLY A 107 -1.11 -4.83 8.75
C GLY A 107 -1.36 -3.52 8.00
N VAL A 108 -1.18 -3.52 6.67
CA VAL A 108 -1.40 -2.37 5.78
C VAL A 108 -2.65 -2.58 4.93
N LYS A 109 -3.17 -1.50 4.34
CA LYS A 109 -4.35 -1.59 3.48
C LYS A 109 -4.00 -2.17 2.11
N LEU A 110 -4.88 -3.01 1.57
CA LEU A 110 -4.87 -3.41 0.17
C LEU A 110 -5.71 -2.41 -0.65
N LEU A 111 -5.05 -1.73 -1.58
CA LEU A 111 -5.69 -0.87 -2.59
C LEU A 111 -5.71 -1.67 -3.89
N ARG A 112 -6.90 -1.99 -4.39
CA ARG A 112 -7.06 -2.76 -5.62
C ARG A 112 -7.75 -1.92 -6.67
N PHE A 113 -7.16 -1.89 -7.86
CA PHE A 113 -7.71 -1.28 -9.05
C PHE A 113 -7.72 -2.33 -10.18
N ASP A 114 -8.88 -2.52 -10.78
CA ASP A 114 -9.05 -3.37 -11.95
C ASP A 114 -8.79 -2.52 -13.20
N MET A 115 -7.72 -2.84 -13.92
CA MET A 115 -7.29 -2.05 -15.08
C MET A 115 -8.22 -2.21 -16.28
N SER A 116 -9.11 -3.18 -16.28
CA SER A 116 -10.17 -3.29 -17.29
C SER A 116 -11.15 -2.09 -17.29
N GLU A 117 -11.27 -1.39 -16.15
CA GLU A 117 -12.06 -0.16 -16.05
C GLU A 117 -11.34 1.07 -16.64
N TYR A 118 -10.04 0.95 -16.95
CA TYR A 118 -9.17 2.03 -17.39
C TYR A 118 -8.55 1.78 -18.78
N MET A 119 -9.30 1.11 -19.65
CA MET A 119 -8.89 0.84 -21.03
C MET A 119 -8.91 2.08 -21.91
N GLU A 120 -9.77 3.04 -21.60
CA GLU A 120 -9.96 4.23 -22.42
C GLU A 120 -9.21 5.45 -21.86
N ARG A 121 -8.72 6.29 -22.75
CA ARG A 121 -7.93 7.49 -22.37
C ARG A 121 -8.62 8.39 -21.37
N HIS A 122 -9.93 8.59 -21.50
CA HIS A 122 -10.68 9.45 -20.58
C HIS A 122 -10.79 8.84 -19.17
N SER A 123 -10.64 7.55 -19.01
CA SER A 123 -10.69 6.92 -17.69
C SER A 123 -9.43 7.15 -16.85
N ILE A 124 -8.32 7.61 -17.48
CA ILE A 124 -7.08 7.97 -16.77
C ILE A 124 -7.33 9.13 -15.80
N SER A 125 -8.16 10.11 -16.21
CA SER A 125 -8.52 11.23 -15.32
C SER A 125 -9.23 10.76 -14.05
N LYS A 126 -9.88 9.61 -14.04
CA LYS A 126 -10.43 9.04 -12.80
C LYS A 126 -9.34 8.58 -11.84
N LEU A 127 -8.17 8.13 -12.36
CA LEU A 127 -7.06 7.68 -11.51
C LEU A 127 -6.27 8.84 -10.91
N ILE A 128 -5.96 9.87 -11.71
CA ILE A 128 -5.05 10.96 -11.33
C ILE A 128 -5.74 12.32 -11.19
N GLY A 129 -7.06 12.38 -11.40
CA GLY A 129 -7.83 13.62 -11.39
C GLY A 129 -7.97 14.25 -12.77
N SER A 130 -8.90 15.22 -12.88
CA SER A 130 -9.15 15.98 -14.10
C SER A 130 -8.38 17.30 -14.07
N PRO A 131 -7.83 17.76 -15.20
CA PRO A 131 -7.20 19.08 -15.28
C PRO A 131 -8.19 20.24 -15.01
N PRO A 132 -7.71 21.41 -14.62
CA PRO A 132 -8.56 22.61 -14.43
C PRO A 132 -9.43 22.89 -15.64
N GLY A 133 -10.71 23.14 -15.41
CA GLY A 133 -11.69 23.47 -16.46
C GLY A 133 -12.44 22.25 -17.03
N TYR A 134 -12.12 21.05 -16.61
CA TYR A 134 -12.87 19.84 -16.98
C TYR A 134 -13.84 19.41 -15.87
N VAL A 135 -14.90 18.70 -16.25
CA VAL A 135 -15.87 18.12 -15.31
C VAL A 135 -15.16 17.14 -14.38
N GLY A 136 -15.39 17.28 -13.07
CA GLY A 136 -14.72 16.45 -12.05
C GLY A 136 -13.37 16.99 -11.56
N TYR A 137 -13.01 18.23 -11.88
CA TYR A 137 -11.77 18.86 -11.38
C TYR A 137 -11.67 18.90 -9.85
N ASP A 138 -12.80 19.15 -9.15
CA ASP A 138 -12.85 19.18 -7.69
C ASP A 138 -12.75 17.76 -7.07
N GLU A 139 -12.96 16.72 -7.87
CA GLU A 139 -12.79 15.33 -7.47
C GLU A 139 -11.33 14.94 -7.72
N GLY A 140 -10.59 14.63 -6.66
CA GLY A 140 -9.21 14.12 -6.79
C GLY A 140 -9.17 12.79 -7.54
N GLY A 141 -7.99 12.37 -7.98
CA GLY A 141 -7.84 11.07 -8.62
C GLY A 141 -8.01 9.92 -7.64
N LEU A 142 -8.76 8.88 -8.02
CA LEU A 142 -9.05 7.74 -7.15
C LEU A 142 -7.76 7.05 -6.64
N LEU A 143 -6.76 6.88 -7.51
CA LEU A 143 -5.47 6.28 -7.16
C LEU A 143 -4.68 7.21 -6.23
N THR A 144 -4.55 8.47 -6.60
CA THR A 144 -3.77 9.45 -5.85
C THR A 144 -4.35 9.72 -4.47
N GLU A 145 -5.68 9.81 -4.36
CA GLU A 145 -6.35 9.97 -3.07
C GLU A 145 -6.27 8.71 -2.20
N ALA A 146 -6.41 7.52 -2.79
CA ALA A 146 -6.31 6.26 -2.07
C ALA A 146 -4.92 6.10 -1.42
N VAL A 147 -3.85 6.42 -2.17
CA VAL A 147 -2.46 6.35 -1.67
C VAL A 147 -2.19 7.47 -0.67
N ASN A 148 -2.60 8.70 -0.94
CA ASN A 148 -2.44 9.81 0.00
C ASN A 148 -3.13 9.55 1.35
N SER A 149 -4.29 8.88 1.31
CA SER A 149 -5.00 8.48 2.54
C SER A 149 -4.37 7.28 3.24
N ASN A 150 -3.62 6.45 2.51
CA ASN A 150 -2.98 5.23 3.01
C ASN A 150 -1.55 5.14 2.45
N PRO A 151 -0.62 5.94 2.96
CA PRO A 151 0.75 6.01 2.42
C PRO A 151 1.52 4.70 2.55
N TYR A 152 1.14 3.84 3.48
CA TYR A 152 1.63 2.48 3.62
C TYR A 152 0.55 1.51 3.15
N ALA A 153 0.70 0.97 1.96
CA ALA A 153 -0.31 0.10 1.35
C ALA A 153 0.34 -0.93 0.42
N VAL A 154 -0.39 -2.01 0.17
CA VAL A 154 -0.18 -2.86 -1.00
C VAL A 154 -1.11 -2.35 -2.10
N LEU A 155 -0.55 -1.87 -3.19
CA LEU A 155 -1.29 -1.42 -4.37
C LEU A 155 -1.29 -2.54 -5.40
N LEU A 156 -2.45 -3.09 -5.69
CA LEU A 156 -2.67 -4.11 -6.70
C LEU A 156 -3.35 -3.49 -7.92
N LEU A 157 -2.66 -3.52 -9.05
CA LEU A 157 -3.20 -3.21 -10.36
C LEU A 157 -3.49 -4.54 -11.08
N ASP A 158 -4.74 -4.94 -11.08
CA ASP A 158 -5.19 -6.23 -11.63
C ASP A 158 -5.45 -6.09 -13.14
N GLU A 159 -5.07 -7.10 -13.92
CA GLU A 159 -5.21 -7.13 -15.40
C GLU A 159 -4.52 -5.94 -16.11
N ILE A 160 -3.26 -5.69 -15.75
CA ILE A 160 -2.50 -4.52 -16.23
C ILE A 160 -2.41 -4.45 -17.76
N GLU A 161 -2.45 -5.60 -18.45
CA GLU A 161 -2.43 -5.69 -19.91
C GLU A 161 -3.65 -5.04 -20.58
N LYS A 162 -4.73 -4.83 -19.84
CA LYS A 162 -5.94 -4.14 -20.34
C LYS A 162 -5.88 -2.63 -20.19
N ALA A 163 -4.92 -2.12 -19.43
CA ALA A 163 -4.78 -0.70 -19.16
C ALA A 163 -4.46 0.09 -20.44
N HIS A 164 -4.97 1.33 -20.52
CA HIS A 164 -4.54 2.24 -21.58
C HIS A 164 -3.02 2.47 -21.51
N PRO A 165 -2.31 2.56 -22.67
CA PRO A 165 -0.85 2.75 -22.69
C PRO A 165 -0.33 3.92 -21.86
N ASP A 166 -1.05 5.02 -21.76
CA ASP A 166 -0.63 6.18 -20.96
C ASP A 166 -0.51 5.85 -19.46
N ILE A 167 -1.20 4.82 -18.96
CA ILE A 167 -1.08 4.36 -17.56
C ILE A 167 0.33 3.81 -17.30
N PHE A 168 0.93 3.14 -18.27
CA PHE A 168 2.31 2.65 -18.12
C PHE A 168 3.31 3.80 -17.93
N ASN A 169 3.08 4.96 -18.55
CA ASN A 169 3.92 6.14 -18.35
C ASN A 169 3.81 6.68 -16.91
N LEU A 170 2.60 6.65 -16.33
CA LEU A 170 2.39 7.00 -14.92
C LEU A 170 3.10 6.02 -13.98
N LEU A 171 3.01 4.73 -14.29
CA LEU A 171 3.65 3.69 -13.49
C LEU A 171 5.18 3.77 -13.57
N LEU A 172 5.75 4.10 -14.72
CA LEU A 172 7.19 4.36 -14.87
C LEU A 172 7.62 5.50 -13.96
N GLN A 173 6.88 6.62 -13.94
CA GLN A 173 7.18 7.73 -13.03
C GLN A 173 7.16 7.29 -11.56
N VAL A 174 6.14 6.49 -11.17
CA VAL A 174 6.05 5.94 -9.81
C VAL A 174 7.25 5.04 -9.50
N MET A 175 7.62 4.13 -10.41
CA MET A 175 8.69 3.17 -10.19
C MET A 175 10.08 3.82 -10.13
N ASP A 176 10.31 4.89 -10.90
CA ASP A 176 11.60 5.55 -10.98
C ASP A 176 11.79 6.59 -9.88
N HIS A 177 10.75 7.35 -9.54
CA HIS A 177 10.85 8.47 -8.62
C HIS A 177 10.07 8.29 -7.32
N GLY A 178 9.29 7.20 -7.17
CA GLY A 178 8.45 6.98 -5.99
C GLY A 178 7.40 8.06 -5.74
N MET A 179 7.12 8.90 -6.72
CA MET A 179 6.23 10.05 -6.64
C MET A 179 5.36 10.09 -7.88
N LEU A 180 4.12 10.56 -7.72
CA LEU A 180 3.21 10.82 -8.82
C LEU A 180 2.56 12.18 -8.63
N THR A 181 2.64 13.03 -9.65
CA THR A 181 1.93 14.31 -9.64
C THR A 181 0.53 14.12 -10.21
N ASP A 182 -0.48 14.49 -9.45
CA ASP A 182 -1.88 14.45 -9.89
C ASP A 182 -2.16 15.60 -10.90
N ALA A 183 -3.34 15.58 -11.51
CA ALA A 183 -3.76 16.61 -12.46
C ALA A 183 -3.91 18.02 -11.83
N ASN A 184 -3.95 18.10 -10.49
CA ASN A 184 -4.03 19.33 -9.71
C ASN A 184 -2.66 19.86 -9.29
N GLY A 185 -1.57 19.19 -9.70
CA GLY A 185 -0.20 19.54 -9.34
C GLY A 185 0.20 19.09 -7.92
N ARG A 186 -0.56 18.20 -7.27
CA ARG A 186 -0.20 17.66 -5.98
C ARG A 186 0.71 16.44 -6.17
N GLU A 187 1.81 16.41 -5.43
CA GLU A 187 2.70 15.26 -5.39
C GLU A 187 2.22 14.24 -4.37
N VAL A 188 2.09 13.00 -4.79
CA VAL A 188 1.69 11.86 -3.97
C VAL A 188 2.86 10.90 -3.83
N ASP A 189 3.17 10.54 -2.59
CA ASP A 189 4.32 9.70 -2.22
C ASP A 189 3.96 8.22 -2.26
N PHE A 190 4.66 7.45 -3.10
CA PHE A 190 4.54 6.00 -3.28
C PHE A 190 5.71 5.22 -2.69
N ARG A 191 6.70 5.87 -2.06
CA ARG A 191 7.93 5.22 -1.57
C ARG A 191 7.67 4.15 -0.53
N ASN A 192 6.57 4.26 0.22
CA ASN A 192 6.17 3.25 1.22
C ASN A 192 5.09 2.29 0.70
N VAL A 193 4.81 2.31 -0.60
CA VAL A 193 3.84 1.43 -1.25
C VAL A 193 4.55 0.23 -1.83
N ILE A 194 3.92 -0.94 -1.72
CA ILE A 194 4.30 -2.15 -2.45
C ILE A 194 3.39 -2.22 -3.67
N LEU A 195 3.98 -2.01 -4.85
CA LEU A 195 3.26 -2.04 -6.13
C LEU A 195 3.27 -3.46 -6.68
N VAL A 196 2.09 -4.00 -6.95
CA VAL A 196 1.93 -5.31 -7.59
C VAL A 196 1.03 -5.15 -8.82
N MET A 197 1.51 -5.64 -9.94
CA MET A 197 0.80 -5.70 -11.21
C MET A 197 0.52 -7.15 -11.57
N THR A 198 -0.67 -7.49 -12.06
CA THR A 198 -1.02 -8.87 -12.44
C THR A 198 -1.63 -8.92 -13.84
#